data_17a726c3588b076374f9f75769c9af7d
#
_entry.id   17a726c3588b076374f9f75769c9af7d
#
_cell.length_a   1.000
_cell.length_b   1.000
_cell.length_c   1.000
_cell.angle_alpha   90.00
_cell.angle_beta   90.00
_cell.angle_gamma   90.00
#
_symmetry.space_group_name_H-M   'P 1'
#
loop_
_entity.id
_entity.type
_entity.pdbx_description
1 polymer ?
#
loop_
_entity_poly.entity_id
_entity_poly.type
_entity_poly.pdbx_seq_one_letter_code
_entity_poly.pdbx_strand_id
1 'polypeptide(L)'
;AWLADHPGMISMQWGGRQFETSTAVAATGLAVLLVLAAIIYRFWRWLVSSPATLNKLRKESRQRKGYQSLSSGLVAVAAGDVRQAQKLARRTKQLLDDPSLTLLLSAQAAQLDGDETEAKENFQAMAAHPATEFLGLRGLLVQARRNGDRAKALRLARRAFALRPDTPWVGQELFALEAAVN
;
A
#
# COMPACT_ATOMS: atom_id res chain seq x y z
N ALA A 1 38.09 -6.07 -47.97
CA ALA A 1 38.93 -5.92 -49.15
C ALA A 1 38.17 -6.22 -50.44
N TRP A 2 37.32 -7.26 -50.52
CA TRP A 2 36.66 -7.70 -51.78
C TRP A 2 35.61 -6.69 -52.31
N LEU A 3 34.90 -5.92 -51.44
CA LEU A 3 33.90 -4.92 -51.83
C LEU A 3 34.55 -3.60 -52.35
N ALA A 4 35.79 -3.35 -52.07
CA ALA A 4 36.50 -2.13 -52.51
C ALA A 4 37.01 -2.20 -53.94
N ASP A 5 37.13 -3.43 -54.53
CA ASP A 5 37.69 -3.66 -55.85
C ASP A 5 36.66 -3.72 -56.99
N HIS A 6 35.34 -3.65 -56.67
CA HIS A 6 34.28 -3.68 -57.65
C HIS A 6 33.34 -2.49 -57.45
N PRO A 7 33.58 -1.33 -58.05
CA PRO A 7 32.69 -0.18 -57.97
C PRO A 7 31.42 -0.43 -58.81
N GLY A 8 30.42 -1.06 -58.19
CA GLY A 8 29.07 -1.13 -58.76
C GLY A 8 28.40 0.24 -58.61
N MET A 9 27.91 0.85 -59.71
CA MET A 9 27.10 2.05 -59.66
C MET A 9 25.64 1.67 -59.56
N ILE A 10 24.97 2.14 -58.48
CA ILE A 10 23.52 2.05 -58.35
C ILE A 10 22.92 3.38 -58.78
N SER A 11 22.24 3.40 -59.93
CA SER A 11 21.49 4.55 -60.43
C SER A 11 20.03 4.44 -59.95
N MET A 12 19.61 5.36 -59.13
CA MET A 12 18.22 5.47 -58.70
C MET A 12 17.61 6.74 -59.27
N GLN A 13 16.60 6.62 -60.16
CA GLN A 13 15.85 7.74 -60.70
C GLN A 13 14.60 8.01 -59.88
N TRP A 14 14.58 9.15 -59.22
CA TRP A 14 13.37 9.65 -58.57
C TRP A 14 13.19 11.14 -58.85
N GLY A 15 12.08 11.49 -59.49
CA GLY A 15 11.69 12.88 -59.70
C GLY A 15 12.59 13.71 -60.65
N GLY A 16 13.22 13.08 -61.64
CA GLY A 16 13.99 13.78 -62.64
C GLY A 16 15.43 14.15 -62.27
N ARG A 17 15.93 13.67 -61.15
CA ARG A 17 17.33 13.80 -60.70
C ARG A 17 17.98 12.43 -60.61
N GLN A 18 19.12 12.30 -61.30
CA GLN A 18 19.98 11.10 -61.21
C GLN A 18 20.95 11.29 -60.05
N PHE A 19 20.85 10.42 -59.04
CA PHE A 19 21.84 10.34 -57.96
C PHE A 19 22.75 9.15 -58.24
N GLU A 20 23.94 9.42 -58.72
CA GLU A 20 25.00 8.44 -58.84
C GLU A 20 25.73 8.32 -57.47
N THR A 21 25.41 7.28 -56.72
CA THR A 21 26.06 7.03 -55.43
C THR A 21 26.88 5.75 -55.52
N SER A 22 28.13 5.83 -55.14
CA SER A 22 29.01 4.65 -55.04
C SER A 22 28.42 3.64 -54.06
N THR A 23 28.38 2.37 -54.42
CA THR A 23 27.90 1.27 -53.57
C THR A 23 28.53 1.26 -52.16
N ALA A 24 29.77 1.73 -52.04
CA ALA A 24 30.45 1.88 -50.80
C ALA A 24 29.81 2.95 -49.89
N VAL A 25 29.38 4.09 -50.45
CA VAL A 25 28.71 5.17 -49.68
C VAL A 25 27.31 4.74 -49.25
N ALA A 26 26.57 4.03 -50.13
CA ALA A 26 25.24 3.50 -49.79
C ALA A 26 25.33 2.43 -48.67
N ALA A 27 26.29 1.52 -48.73
CA ALA A 27 26.53 0.51 -47.73
C ALA A 27 26.94 1.12 -46.36
N THR A 28 27.80 2.15 -46.38
CA THR A 28 28.20 2.87 -45.18
C THR A 28 27.04 3.63 -44.54
N GLY A 29 26.21 4.31 -45.37
CA GLY A 29 25.00 5.00 -44.89
C GLY A 29 23.99 4.04 -44.25
N LEU A 30 23.78 2.85 -44.86
CA LEU A 30 22.90 1.81 -44.30
C LEU A 30 23.46 1.27 -42.99
N ALA A 31 24.77 1.03 -42.88
CA ALA A 31 25.40 0.56 -41.67
C ALA A 31 25.25 1.58 -40.50
N VAL A 32 25.47 2.87 -40.80
CA VAL A 32 25.27 3.94 -39.80
C VAL A 32 23.82 4.02 -39.35
N LEU A 33 22.87 3.88 -40.29
CA LEU A 33 21.44 3.90 -39.98
C LEU A 33 21.02 2.72 -39.09
N LEU A 34 21.54 1.53 -39.35
CA LEU A 34 21.31 0.33 -38.52
C LEU A 34 21.91 0.48 -37.13
N VAL A 35 23.09 1.05 -37.00
CA VAL A 35 23.73 1.30 -35.68
C VAL A 35 22.91 2.34 -34.89
N LEU A 36 22.45 3.43 -35.53
CA LEU A 36 21.59 4.42 -34.91
C LEU A 36 20.26 3.81 -34.47
N ALA A 37 19.63 3.01 -35.30
CA ALA A 37 18.39 2.30 -34.95
C ALA A 37 18.61 1.33 -33.75
N ALA A 38 19.72 0.61 -33.71
CA ALA A 38 20.07 -0.26 -32.63
C ALA A 38 20.30 0.51 -31.30
N ILE A 39 20.97 1.67 -31.37
CA ILE A 39 21.19 2.55 -30.21
C ILE A 39 19.86 3.10 -29.69
N ILE A 40 18.99 3.60 -30.59
CA ILE A 40 17.66 4.11 -30.23
C ILE A 40 16.81 3.00 -29.64
N TYR A 41 16.79 1.80 -30.25
CA TYR A 41 16.07 0.65 -29.71
C TYR A 41 16.57 0.22 -28.33
N ARG A 42 17.92 0.18 -28.16
CA ARG A 42 18.54 -0.16 -26.86
C ARG A 42 18.23 0.88 -25.80
N PHE A 43 18.26 2.16 -26.16
CA PHE A 43 17.90 3.28 -25.26
C PHE A 43 16.42 3.22 -24.87
N TRP A 44 15.54 3.00 -25.85
CA TRP A 44 14.10 2.84 -25.63
C TRP A 44 13.80 1.65 -24.73
N ARG A 45 14.42 0.52 -24.99
CA ARG A 45 14.29 -0.68 -24.16
C ARG A 45 14.79 -0.45 -22.72
N TRP A 46 15.91 0.26 -22.56
CA TRP A 46 16.42 0.63 -21.25
C TRP A 46 15.45 1.56 -20.50
N LEU A 47 14.88 2.55 -21.17
CA LEU A 47 13.92 3.49 -20.62
C LEU A 47 12.61 2.78 -20.20
N VAL A 48 12.11 1.85 -21.00
CA VAL A 48 10.87 1.09 -20.74
C VAL A 48 11.08 -0.02 -19.70
N SER A 49 12.27 -0.61 -19.60
CA SER A 49 12.56 -1.71 -18.67
C SER A 49 12.88 -1.23 -17.23
N SER A 50 13.13 0.06 -17.06
CA SER A 50 13.53 0.65 -15.76
C SER A 50 12.37 0.89 -14.76
N PRO A 51 11.11 1.11 -15.14
CA PRO A 51 10.05 1.47 -14.19
C PRO A 51 9.63 0.34 -13.24
N ALA A 52 9.74 -0.92 -13.63
CA ALA A 52 9.32 -2.04 -12.80
C ALA A 52 10.18 -2.21 -11.54
N THR A 53 11.49 -2.06 -11.67
CA THR A 53 12.45 -2.17 -10.55
C THR A 53 12.34 -0.98 -9.60
N LEU A 54 12.17 0.23 -10.15
CA LEU A 54 11.97 1.44 -9.36
C LEU A 54 10.65 1.43 -8.59
N ASN A 55 9.57 0.91 -9.20
CA ASN A 55 8.28 0.76 -8.54
C ASN A 55 8.34 -0.26 -7.40
N LYS A 56 9.08 -1.36 -7.58
CA LYS A 56 9.28 -2.36 -6.52
C LYS A 56 10.05 -1.78 -5.34
N LEU A 57 11.16 -1.10 -5.59
CA LEU A 57 11.96 -0.42 -4.55
C LEU A 57 11.17 0.69 -3.83
N ARG A 58 10.36 1.46 -4.56
CA ARG A 58 9.46 2.47 -3.97
C ARG A 58 8.40 1.83 -3.09
N LYS A 59 7.80 0.72 -3.53
CA LYS A 59 6.79 -0.01 -2.75
C LYS A 59 7.40 -0.57 -1.46
N GLU A 60 8.57 -1.19 -1.53
CA GLU A 60 9.30 -1.72 -0.36
C GLU A 60 9.68 -0.61 0.62
N SER A 61 10.21 0.51 0.12
CA SER A 61 10.56 1.67 0.95
C SER A 61 9.31 2.28 1.60
N ARG A 62 8.20 2.38 0.87
CA ARG A 62 6.92 2.86 1.39
C ARG A 62 6.39 1.94 2.49
N GLN A 63 6.43 0.64 2.27
CA GLN A 63 6.00 -0.36 3.23
C GLN A 63 6.84 -0.32 4.52
N ARG A 64 8.17 -0.27 4.39
CA ARG A 64 9.08 -0.12 5.55
C ARG A 64 8.79 1.14 6.36
N LYS A 65 8.58 2.29 5.70
CA LYS A 65 8.20 3.54 6.36
C LYS A 65 6.81 3.44 7.02
N GLY A 66 5.89 2.70 6.42
CA GLY A 66 4.57 2.41 6.99
C GLY A 66 4.65 1.64 8.30
N TYR A 67 5.40 0.54 8.33
CA TYR A 67 5.61 -0.25 9.55
C TYR A 67 6.38 0.53 10.64
N GLN A 68 7.35 1.34 10.25
CA GLN A 68 8.03 2.22 11.19
C GLN A 68 7.07 3.25 11.80
N SER A 69 6.20 3.85 10.98
CA SER A 69 5.17 4.78 11.48
C SER A 69 4.17 4.08 12.40
N LEU A 70 3.77 2.84 12.08
CA LEU A 70 2.91 2.02 12.92
C LEU A 70 3.54 1.75 14.30
N SER A 71 4.77 1.25 14.31
CA SER A 71 5.49 0.97 15.57
C SER A 71 5.64 2.23 16.43
N SER A 72 6.09 3.33 15.83
CA SER A 72 6.22 4.61 16.54
C SER A 72 4.85 5.15 16.99
N GLY A 73 3.79 4.91 16.22
CA GLY A 73 2.42 5.29 16.57
C GLY A 73 1.91 4.53 17.80
N LEU A 74 2.15 3.21 17.86
CA LEU A 74 1.79 2.41 19.04
C LEU A 74 2.56 2.84 20.30
N VAL A 75 3.84 3.20 20.15
CA VAL A 75 4.63 3.75 21.25
C VAL A 75 4.04 5.10 21.71
N ALA A 76 3.65 5.98 20.76
CA ALA A 76 3.01 7.25 21.10
C ALA A 76 1.66 7.05 21.84
N VAL A 77 0.85 6.08 21.42
CA VAL A 77 -0.39 5.70 22.13
C VAL A 77 -0.08 5.23 23.55
N ALA A 78 0.91 4.34 23.72
CA ALA A 78 1.29 3.83 25.03
C ALA A 78 1.87 4.92 25.96
N ALA A 79 2.54 5.93 25.37
CA ALA A 79 3.08 7.09 26.07
C ALA A 79 2.02 8.17 26.39
N GLY A 80 0.79 8.04 25.85
CA GLY A 80 -0.24 9.08 26.02
C GLY A 80 -0.03 10.32 25.16
N ASP A 81 0.87 10.29 24.16
CA ASP A 81 1.11 11.41 23.25
C ASP A 81 0.07 11.45 22.13
N VAL A 82 -1.03 12.14 22.41
CA VAL A 82 -2.17 12.30 21.49
C VAL A 82 -1.73 12.82 20.13
N ARG A 83 -0.92 13.89 20.10
CA ARG A 83 -0.53 14.55 18.85
C ARG A 83 0.31 13.64 17.95
N GLN A 84 1.28 12.96 18.54
CA GLN A 84 2.12 12.03 17.80
C GLN A 84 1.33 10.77 17.37
N ALA A 85 0.46 10.25 18.23
CA ALA A 85 -0.39 9.11 17.90
C ALA A 85 -1.26 9.39 16.67
N GLN A 86 -1.97 10.51 16.65
CA GLN A 86 -2.79 10.93 15.50
C GLN A 86 -1.97 11.15 14.23
N LYS A 87 -0.85 11.88 14.32
CA LYS A 87 0.03 12.14 13.18
C LYS A 87 0.54 10.83 12.56
N LEU A 88 0.97 9.90 13.42
CA LEU A 88 1.51 8.62 12.99
C LEU A 88 0.42 7.67 12.49
N ALA A 89 -0.79 7.71 13.04
CA ALA A 89 -1.94 6.96 12.53
C ALA A 89 -2.29 7.39 11.09
N ARG A 90 -2.41 8.69 10.82
CA ARG A 90 -2.64 9.21 9.47
C ARG A 90 -1.54 8.82 8.50
N ARG A 91 -0.27 8.90 8.93
CA ARG A 91 0.87 8.52 8.10
C ARG A 91 0.89 7.01 7.81
N THR A 92 0.57 6.18 8.79
CA THR A 92 0.46 4.73 8.64
C THR A 92 -0.62 4.38 7.62
N LYS A 93 -1.80 4.97 7.71
CA LYS A 93 -2.91 4.81 6.76
C LYS A 93 -2.53 5.18 5.32
N GLN A 94 -1.66 6.18 5.13
CA GLN A 94 -1.20 6.59 3.80
C GLN A 94 -0.14 5.65 3.21
N LEU A 95 0.69 5.03 4.06
CA LEU A 95 1.87 4.29 3.64
C LEU A 95 1.66 2.78 3.62
N LEU A 96 0.84 2.26 4.55
CA LEU A 96 0.63 0.83 4.74
C LEU A 96 -0.70 0.41 4.10
N ASP A 97 -0.62 -0.59 3.25
CA ASP A 97 -1.78 -1.23 2.62
C ASP A 97 -2.22 -2.45 3.46
N ASP A 98 -2.45 -2.21 4.75
CA ASP A 98 -2.92 -3.21 5.70
C ASP A 98 -4.05 -2.60 6.55
N PRO A 99 -5.31 -2.84 6.17
CA PRO A 99 -6.46 -2.29 6.88
C PRO A 99 -6.51 -2.68 8.36
N SER A 100 -6.09 -3.90 8.71
CA SER A 100 -6.16 -4.40 10.08
C SER A 100 -5.29 -3.59 11.04
N LEU A 101 -4.04 -3.35 10.65
CA LEU A 101 -3.09 -2.61 11.48
C LEU A 101 -3.37 -1.10 11.47
N THR A 102 -3.80 -0.56 10.34
CA THR A 102 -4.13 0.86 10.23
C THR A 102 -5.37 1.24 11.03
N LEU A 103 -6.42 0.40 10.99
CA LEU A 103 -7.64 0.59 11.77
C LEU A 103 -7.36 0.49 13.28
N LEU A 104 -6.53 -0.47 13.70
CA LEU A 104 -6.16 -0.63 15.10
C LEU A 104 -5.47 0.64 15.63
N LEU A 105 -4.45 1.12 14.93
CA LEU A 105 -3.74 2.33 15.37
C LEU A 105 -4.64 3.57 15.33
N SER A 106 -5.50 3.72 14.30
CA SER A 106 -6.44 4.83 14.20
C SER A 106 -7.47 4.81 15.34
N ALA A 107 -8.03 3.64 15.65
CA ALA A 107 -8.96 3.48 16.77
C ALA A 107 -8.33 3.84 18.13
N GLN A 108 -7.09 3.39 18.34
CA GLN A 108 -6.36 3.67 19.58
C GLN A 108 -6.01 5.18 19.70
N ALA A 109 -5.58 5.81 18.59
CA ALA A 109 -5.26 7.22 18.58
C ALA A 109 -6.50 8.09 18.80
N ALA A 110 -7.64 7.75 18.17
CA ALA A 110 -8.92 8.43 18.38
C ALA A 110 -9.42 8.26 19.81
N GLN A 111 -9.29 7.04 20.38
CA GLN A 111 -9.67 6.79 21.76
C GLN A 111 -8.81 7.58 22.76
N LEU A 112 -7.53 7.76 22.48
CA LEU A 112 -6.61 8.55 23.29
C LEU A 112 -6.94 10.05 23.24
N ASP A 113 -7.39 10.54 22.07
CA ASP A 113 -7.81 11.93 21.84
C ASP A 113 -9.21 12.23 22.45
N GLY A 114 -9.97 11.18 22.80
CA GLY A 114 -11.35 11.33 23.25
C GLY A 114 -12.37 11.47 22.13
N ASP A 115 -11.96 11.29 20.86
CA ASP A 115 -12.88 11.23 19.72
C ASP A 115 -13.61 9.88 19.69
N GLU A 116 -14.68 9.79 20.46
CA GLU A 116 -15.53 8.60 20.57
C GLU A 116 -16.19 8.23 19.24
N THR A 117 -16.41 9.21 18.34
CA THR A 117 -17.04 8.97 17.03
C THR A 117 -16.07 8.30 16.10
N GLU A 118 -14.88 8.87 15.90
CA GLU A 118 -13.85 8.27 15.06
C GLU A 118 -13.40 6.91 15.61
N ALA A 119 -13.24 6.78 16.92
CA ALA A 119 -12.91 5.51 17.55
C ALA A 119 -13.97 4.43 17.28
N LYS A 120 -15.27 4.77 17.39
CA LYS A 120 -16.38 3.87 17.09
C LYS A 120 -16.38 3.41 15.65
N GLU A 121 -16.20 4.33 14.70
CA GLU A 121 -16.15 4.02 13.26
C GLU A 121 -15.01 3.04 12.95
N ASN A 122 -13.82 3.30 13.48
CA ASN A 122 -12.68 2.41 13.31
C ASN A 122 -12.91 1.02 13.95
N PHE A 123 -13.49 0.95 15.16
CA PHE A 123 -13.82 -0.33 15.78
C PHE A 123 -14.93 -1.08 15.03
N GLN A 124 -15.91 -0.37 14.45
CA GLN A 124 -16.93 -0.99 13.60
C GLN A 124 -16.31 -1.58 12.33
N ALA A 125 -15.41 -0.85 11.68
CA ALA A 125 -14.68 -1.35 10.53
C ALA A 125 -13.84 -2.59 10.90
N MET A 126 -13.17 -2.59 12.06
CA MET A 126 -12.45 -3.78 12.57
C MET A 126 -13.38 -4.96 12.82
N ALA A 127 -14.57 -4.72 13.38
CA ALA A 127 -15.55 -5.76 13.66
C ALA A 127 -16.17 -6.39 12.39
N ALA A 128 -16.05 -5.72 11.24
CA ALA A 128 -16.47 -6.24 9.94
C ALA A 128 -15.43 -7.16 9.28
N HIS A 129 -14.19 -7.19 9.75
CA HIS A 129 -13.12 -8.01 9.19
C HIS A 129 -12.79 -9.20 10.10
N PRO A 130 -12.82 -10.44 9.60
CA PRO A 130 -12.61 -11.64 10.41
C PRO A 130 -11.33 -11.64 11.24
N ALA A 131 -10.24 -11.09 10.68
CA ALA A 131 -8.95 -11.04 11.36
C ALA A 131 -8.92 -10.10 12.57
N THR A 132 -9.78 -9.07 12.60
CA THR A 132 -9.81 -8.03 13.64
C THR A 132 -11.16 -7.95 14.37
N GLU A 133 -12.13 -8.79 14.00
CA GLU A 133 -13.49 -8.79 14.55
C GLU A 133 -13.49 -8.78 16.08
N PHE A 134 -12.74 -9.67 16.68
CA PHE A 134 -12.69 -9.80 18.14
C PHE A 134 -12.17 -8.52 18.83
N LEU A 135 -11.16 -7.88 18.25
CA LEU A 135 -10.62 -6.61 18.77
C LEU A 135 -11.60 -5.46 18.57
N GLY A 136 -12.26 -5.40 17.40
CA GLY A 136 -13.31 -4.43 17.11
C GLY A 136 -14.48 -4.54 18.11
N LEU A 137 -14.95 -5.76 18.37
CA LEU A 137 -16.00 -6.02 19.36
C LEU A 137 -15.58 -5.59 20.76
N ARG A 138 -14.33 -5.83 21.15
CA ARG A 138 -13.80 -5.38 22.45
C ARG A 138 -13.84 -3.85 22.57
N GLY A 139 -13.39 -3.13 21.53
CA GLY A 139 -13.41 -1.66 21.53
C GLY A 139 -14.83 -1.11 21.63
N LEU A 140 -15.76 -1.65 20.83
CA LEU A 140 -17.18 -1.27 20.89
C LEU A 140 -17.84 -1.61 22.23
N LEU A 141 -17.47 -2.72 22.85
CA LEU A 141 -17.97 -3.13 24.18
C LEU A 141 -17.54 -2.13 25.25
N VAL A 142 -16.26 -1.74 25.26
CA VAL A 142 -15.74 -0.73 26.20
C VAL A 142 -16.48 0.60 26.03
N GLN A 143 -16.71 1.05 24.80
CA GLN A 143 -17.48 2.27 24.53
C GLN A 143 -18.94 2.14 25.01
N ALA A 144 -19.63 1.02 24.69
CA ALA A 144 -21.00 0.80 25.10
C ALA A 144 -21.15 0.85 26.64
N ARG A 145 -20.17 0.29 27.36
CA ARG A 145 -20.13 0.38 28.85
C ARG A 145 -19.95 1.80 29.35
N ARG A 146 -19.01 2.55 28.77
CA ARG A 146 -18.79 3.97 29.15
C ARG A 146 -20.04 4.81 28.95
N ASN A 147 -20.78 4.52 27.86
CA ASN A 147 -22.00 5.24 27.50
C ASN A 147 -23.25 4.72 28.25
N GLY A 148 -23.11 3.73 29.14
CA GLY A 148 -24.22 3.15 29.89
C GLY A 148 -25.20 2.30 29.07
N ASP A 149 -24.87 2.00 27.79
CA ASP A 149 -25.70 1.19 26.90
C ASP A 149 -25.51 -0.31 27.19
N ARG A 150 -26.15 -0.75 28.27
CA ARG A 150 -26.07 -2.14 28.75
C ARG A 150 -26.57 -3.15 27.71
N ALA A 151 -27.65 -2.83 26.99
CA ALA A 151 -28.22 -3.73 26.01
C ALA A 151 -27.24 -3.97 24.85
N LYS A 152 -26.58 -2.91 24.37
CA LYS A 152 -25.55 -3.03 23.36
C LYS A 152 -24.31 -3.75 23.87
N ALA A 153 -23.86 -3.43 25.09
CA ALA A 153 -22.73 -4.10 25.73
C ALA A 153 -22.96 -5.62 25.81
N LEU A 154 -24.13 -6.05 26.27
CA LEU A 154 -24.49 -7.47 26.37
C LEU A 154 -24.47 -8.17 24.99
N ARG A 155 -25.04 -7.57 23.96
CA ARG A 155 -24.98 -8.13 22.59
C ARG A 155 -23.55 -8.30 22.09
N LEU A 156 -22.70 -7.29 22.32
CA LEU A 156 -21.29 -7.31 21.90
C LEU A 156 -20.49 -8.37 22.68
N ALA A 157 -20.74 -8.50 23.99
CA ALA A 157 -20.09 -9.51 24.84
C ALA A 157 -20.48 -10.93 24.41
N ARG A 158 -21.76 -11.20 24.12
CA ARG A 158 -22.22 -12.49 23.62
C ARG A 158 -21.55 -12.85 22.29
N ARG A 159 -21.45 -11.89 21.36
CA ARG A 159 -20.77 -12.11 20.08
C ARG A 159 -19.28 -12.36 20.25
N ALA A 160 -18.62 -11.62 21.13
CA ALA A 160 -17.20 -11.83 21.42
C ALA A 160 -16.95 -13.19 22.11
N PHE A 161 -17.85 -13.63 23.00
CA PHE A 161 -17.78 -14.95 23.63
C PHE A 161 -17.98 -16.08 22.62
N ALA A 162 -18.91 -15.93 21.68
CA ALA A 162 -19.11 -16.92 20.61
C ALA A 162 -17.88 -17.09 19.73
N LEU A 163 -17.09 -16.01 19.51
CA LEU A 163 -15.85 -16.07 18.73
C LEU A 163 -14.68 -16.70 19.50
N ARG A 164 -14.56 -16.39 20.80
CA ARG A 164 -13.42 -16.83 21.62
C ARG A 164 -13.87 -17.12 23.06
N PRO A 165 -14.53 -18.25 23.31
CA PRO A 165 -15.04 -18.61 24.64
C PRO A 165 -13.92 -18.83 25.68
N ASP A 166 -12.73 -19.25 25.22
CA ASP A 166 -11.59 -19.54 26.10
C ASP A 166 -10.86 -18.27 26.58
N THR A 167 -11.31 -17.09 26.19
CA THR A 167 -10.68 -15.84 26.60
C THR A 167 -11.26 -15.37 27.94
N PRO A 168 -10.49 -15.37 29.07
CA PRO A 168 -11.03 -15.19 30.41
C PRO A 168 -11.82 -13.90 30.64
N TRP A 169 -11.34 -12.77 30.07
CA TRP A 169 -12.02 -11.47 30.27
C TRP A 169 -13.41 -11.44 29.61
N VAL A 170 -13.64 -12.18 28.52
CA VAL A 170 -14.95 -12.17 27.82
C VAL A 170 -16.01 -12.88 28.66
N GLY A 171 -15.65 -14.03 29.25
CA GLY A 171 -16.56 -14.77 30.14
C GLY A 171 -16.90 -13.97 31.39
N GLN A 172 -15.92 -13.32 32.01
CA GLN A 172 -16.14 -12.46 33.16
C GLN A 172 -17.03 -11.27 32.84
N GLU A 173 -16.80 -10.62 31.71
CA GLU A 173 -17.56 -9.47 31.24
C GLU A 173 -19.02 -9.86 30.92
N LEU A 174 -19.21 -10.99 30.24
CA LEU A 174 -20.54 -11.51 29.92
C LEU A 174 -21.33 -11.82 31.19
N PHE A 175 -20.71 -12.53 32.14
CA PHE A 175 -21.33 -12.85 33.41
C PHE A 175 -21.72 -11.60 34.21
N ALA A 176 -20.82 -10.60 34.29
CA ALA A 176 -21.09 -9.34 34.95
C ALA A 176 -22.26 -8.57 34.33
N LEU A 177 -22.35 -8.56 33.01
CA LEU A 177 -23.45 -7.90 32.27
C LEU A 177 -24.78 -8.65 32.44
N GLU A 178 -24.79 -9.97 32.46
CA GLU A 178 -25.99 -10.78 32.69
C GLU A 178 -26.51 -10.68 34.13
N ALA A 179 -25.58 -10.71 35.10
CA ALA A 179 -25.96 -10.54 36.52
C ALA A 179 -26.52 -9.14 36.81
N ALA A 180 -26.19 -8.12 36.03
CA ALA A 180 -26.73 -6.77 36.23
C ALA A 180 -28.11 -6.55 35.55
N VAL A 181 -28.61 -7.52 34.78
CA VAL A 181 -29.91 -7.47 34.09
C VAL A 181 -30.98 -8.24 34.89
N ASN A 182 -30.57 -9.19 35.70
CA ASN A 182 -31.43 -9.91 36.65
C ASN A 182 -31.54 -9.18 38.00
#